data_c34e9992216bdde3ebe1de5549ed7b36
#
_entry.id   c34e9992216bdde3ebe1de5549ed7b36
#
_cell.length_a   1.000
_cell.length_b   1.000
_cell.length_c   1.000
_cell.angle_alpha   90.00
_cell.angle_beta   90.00
_cell.angle_gamma   90.00
#
_symmetry.space_group_name_H-M   'P 1'
#
loop_
_entity.id
_entity.type
_entity.pdbx_description
1 polymer ?
#
loop_
_entity_poly.entity_id
_entity_poly.type
_entity_poly.pdbx_seq_one_letter_code
_entity_poly.pdbx_strand_id
1 'polypeptide(L)'
;MQAYTDDKYFDFVLASDINSNCELTHKVRYNRQLGLDTAFITEDIMSDDFLARLEKEIGDQDIDVVTGGPSCQSFSLSGRRRKFDKRDNLFIHYLRVIRKLRPKYFVMENVKGILTKDKGKFKTAVMNEIRSIIDDERVDDTLAYFNGVLSRTANDSVRQCFINKIRIETVEDGKEDFFIDKYFQIVESVYKQLTKPVPLKVSKSNQHITTIRHALSLLKLSSKRQKLIDSILHLKAEADVDNDRLVKKFNDFVYALSDDDLAETINRHLYWAEEFKDQTELADRLKLMVNLYTLTLEEVFGELRKYAEDDNSLEKYEQVMNEIHLYRIKKPLILNSSDYGVPQNRERVIFIGCRKDQPIITEIPATTEDNKVTVYEALHDLDFLNNGESASDYSEVPEINRYAALDITRSIDGNPDDNGETYSEWSRQGRLGHRFTIKEPFYVKSLDNLENEILEHARLFNHQTSKQSEEVLNRLAVIAEAGDYTDEVKKRLSDMKLNSDKRNYTVLKPDGQSPTVVTLPDDFIHYHSHRAPTVREMARLQSFDDSFVFQGKRTTGGDKRKSETPQYTMVGNAVPPLMAKAIANKILEVID
;
A
#
# COMPACT_ATOMS: atom_id res chain seq x y z
N MET A 1 4.51 0.85 -17.76
CA MET A 1 5.92 0.47 -17.90
C MET A 1 5.98 -0.71 -18.85
N GLN A 2 6.52 -0.56 -20.04
CA GLN A 2 6.63 -1.67 -20.98
C GLN A 2 7.95 -2.40 -20.73
N ALA A 3 7.87 -3.64 -20.20
CA ALA A 3 8.99 -4.55 -20.26
C ALA A 3 8.82 -5.35 -21.55
N TYR A 4 9.83 -5.33 -22.42
CA TYR A 4 9.84 -6.09 -23.65
C TYR A 4 10.71 -7.32 -23.46
N THR A 5 10.16 -8.49 -23.69
CA THR A 5 10.87 -9.66 -24.19
C THR A 5 10.49 -9.80 -25.67
N ASP A 6 11.28 -10.49 -26.47
CA ASP A 6 11.11 -10.54 -27.93
C ASP A 6 9.69 -10.95 -28.40
N ASP A 7 8.90 -11.63 -27.53
CA ASP A 7 7.57 -12.17 -27.86
C ASP A 7 6.46 -11.77 -26.86
N LYS A 8 6.77 -11.17 -25.71
CA LYS A 8 5.79 -10.81 -24.66
C LYS A 8 5.95 -9.38 -24.18
N TYR A 9 4.86 -8.64 -24.01
CA TYR A 9 4.82 -7.29 -23.46
C TYR A 9 3.54 -7.05 -22.65
N PHE A 10 3.56 -6.05 -21.78
CA PHE A 10 2.35 -5.61 -21.11
C PHE A 10 1.61 -4.57 -21.93
N ASP A 11 0.35 -4.83 -22.19
CA ASP A 11 -0.59 -3.81 -22.60
C ASP A 11 -1.08 -3.05 -21.35
N PHE A 12 -0.98 -1.70 -21.40
CA PHE A 12 -1.35 -0.87 -20.26
C PHE A 12 -2.79 -0.39 -20.42
N VAL A 13 -3.73 -1.07 -19.80
CA VAL A 13 -5.16 -0.84 -19.95
C VAL A 13 -5.65 0.38 -19.19
N LEU A 14 -5.35 0.45 -17.88
CA LEU A 14 -5.96 1.45 -17.00
C LEU A 14 -5.06 1.81 -15.81
N ALA A 15 -5.14 3.07 -15.39
CA ALA A 15 -4.63 3.54 -14.10
C ALA A 15 -5.71 4.30 -13.33
N SER A 16 -5.53 4.43 -12.01
CA SER A 16 -6.38 5.27 -11.17
C SER A 16 -5.61 5.99 -10.08
N ASP A 17 -6.03 7.21 -9.80
CA ASP A 17 -5.59 8.02 -8.65
C ASP A 17 -6.67 9.07 -8.39
N ILE A 18 -6.82 9.51 -7.15
CA ILE A 18 -7.77 10.57 -6.78
C ILE A 18 -7.34 11.95 -7.31
N ASN A 19 -6.09 12.10 -7.70
CA ASN A 19 -5.50 13.41 -7.99
C ASN A 19 -5.42 13.72 -9.49
N SER A 20 -5.97 14.86 -9.90
CA SER A 20 -6.00 15.31 -11.30
C SER A 20 -4.60 15.59 -11.90
N ASN A 21 -3.59 15.93 -11.09
CA ASN A 21 -2.22 16.09 -11.60
C ASN A 21 -1.60 14.74 -11.94
N CYS A 22 -1.98 13.66 -11.25
CA CYS A 22 -1.59 12.30 -11.60
C CYS A 22 -2.25 11.90 -12.93
N GLU A 23 -3.54 12.17 -13.10
CA GLU A 23 -4.26 11.98 -14.36
C GLU A 23 -3.59 12.71 -15.51
N LEU A 24 -3.32 14.02 -15.34
CA LEU A 24 -2.66 14.82 -16.38
C LEU A 24 -1.30 14.26 -16.75
N THR A 25 -0.47 13.92 -15.77
CA THR A 25 0.85 13.33 -15.99
C THR A 25 0.75 12.00 -16.74
N HIS A 26 -0.23 11.17 -16.38
CA HIS A 26 -0.51 9.91 -17.07
C HIS A 26 -0.93 10.13 -18.51
N LYS A 27 -1.93 10.96 -18.77
CA LYS A 27 -2.46 11.23 -20.10
C LYS A 27 -1.40 11.84 -21.02
N VAL A 28 -0.60 12.78 -20.51
CA VAL A 28 0.53 13.35 -21.27
C VAL A 28 1.53 12.25 -21.61
N ARG A 29 1.95 11.43 -20.64
CA ARG A 29 2.97 10.42 -20.87
C ARG A 29 2.49 9.29 -21.75
N TYR A 30 1.39 8.63 -21.37
CA TYR A 30 0.99 7.37 -22.00
C TYR A 30 0.13 7.59 -23.23
N ASN A 31 -0.88 8.43 -23.17
CA ASN A 31 -1.76 8.62 -24.32
C ASN A 31 -1.11 9.50 -25.38
N ARG A 32 -0.62 10.69 -25.05
CA ARG A 32 -0.09 11.62 -26.06
C ARG A 32 1.34 11.31 -26.49
N GLN A 33 2.25 11.17 -25.55
CA GLN A 33 3.67 11.01 -25.84
C GLN A 33 3.99 9.60 -26.39
N LEU A 34 3.44 8.55 -25.79
CA LEU A 34 3.66 7.18 -26.22
C LEU A 34 2.60 6.65 -27.19
N GLY A 35 1.47 7.33 -27.35
CA GLY A 35 0.39 6.95 -28.25
C GLY A 35 -0.36 5.70 -27.81
N LEU A 36 -0.39 5.40 -26.49
CA LEU A 36 -1.12 4.27 -25.94
C LEU A 36 -2.59 4.66 -25.70
N ASP A 37 -3.51 3.72 -25.89
CA ASP A 37 -4.92 3.90 -25.56
C ASP A 37 -5.18 3.38 -24.14
N THR A 38 -4.80 4.20 -23.15
CA THR A 38 -4.97 3.84 -21.73
C THR A 38 -6.04 4.69 -21.08
N ALA A 39 -6.89 4.07 -20.27
CA ALA A 39 -7.88 4.78 -19.47
C ALA A 39 -7.28 5.31 -18.17
N PHE A 40 -7.90 6.36 -17.60
CA PHE A 40 -7.57 6.86 -16.26
C PHE A 40 -8.84 7.19 -15.49
N ILE A 41 -8.96 6.65 -14.27
CA ILE A 41 -10.06 6.94 -13.37
C ILE A 41 -9.57 7.90 -12.28
N THR A 42 -10.06 9.15 -12.32
CA THR A 42 -9.80 10.17 -11.29
C THR A 42 -10.91 10.12 -10.25
N GLU A 43 -10.87 9.12 -9.42
CA GLU A 43 -11.88 8.87 -8.37
C GLU A 43 -11.25 8.17 -7.17
N ASP A 44 -11.86 8.37 -6.00
CA ASP A 44 -11.47 7.64 -4.80
C ASP A 44 -11.82 6.16 -4.94
N ILE A 45 -10.83 5.29 -4.82
CA ILE A 45 -11.04 3.83 -4.83
C ILE A 45 -12.02 3.35 -3.75
N MET A 46 -12.26 4.18 -2.73
CA MET A 46 -13.21 3.92 -1.66
C MET A 46 -14.66 4.26 -2.04
N SER A 47 -14.89 4.93 -3.16
CA SER A 47 -16.26 5.26 -3.58
C SER A 47 -17.06 4.00 -3.92
N ASP A 48 -18.37 4.06 -3.68
CA ASP A 48 -19.26 2.92 -3.93
C ASP A 48 -19.38 2.62 -5.45
N ASP A 49 -19.20 3.65 -6.29
CA ASP A 49 -19.31 3.55 -7.75
C ASP A 49 -18.00 3.16 -8.45
N PHE A 50 -16.86 3.16 -7.72
CA PHE A 50 -15.55 2.93 -8.31
C PHE A 50 -15.46 1.60 -9.08
N LEU A 51 -15.94 0.50 -8.50
CA LEU A 51 -15.90 -0.82 -9.16
C LEU A 51 -16.76 -0.87 -10.42
N ALA A 52 -17.95 -0.26 -10.39
CA ALA A 52 -18.83 -0.21 -11.56
C ALA A 52 -18.19 0.61 -12.69
N ARG A 53 -17.51 1.70 -12.36
CA ARG A 53 -16.76 2.50 -13.32
C ARG A 53 -15.54 1.74 -13.86
N LEU A 54 -14.81 1.06 -12.99
CA LEU A 54 -13.68 0.21 -13.37
C LEU A 54 -14.08 -0.85 -14.40
N GLU A 55 -15.18 -1.56 -14.15
CA GLU A 55 -15.72 -2.56 -15.08
C GLU A 55 -16.11 -1.96 -16.42
N LYS A 56 -16.75 -0.79 -16.39
CA LYS A 56 -17.15 -0.08 -17.61
C LYS A 56 -15.95 0.31 -18.46
N GLU A 57 -14.87 0.81 -17.85
CA GLU A 57 -13.66 1.25 -18.56
C GLU A 57 -12.83 0.05 -19.09
N ILE A 58 -12.80 -1.07 -18.38
CA ILE A 58 -12.10 -2.29 -18.81
C ILE A 58 -12.91 -3.05 -19.88
N GLY A 59 -14.25 -3.02 -19.79
CA GLY A 59 -15.12 -3.80 -20.66
C GLY A 59 -14.92 -5.30 -20.47
N ASP A 60 -14.87 -6.06 -21.58
CA ASP A 60 -14.73 -7.52 -21.60
C ASP A 60 -13.27 -7.99 -21.59
N GLN A 61 -12.30 -7.11 -21.28
CA GLN A 61 -10.88 -7.48 -21.28
C GLN A 61 -10.50 -8.25 -20.02
N ASP A 62 -9.81 -9.37 -20.19
CA ASP A 62 -9.16 -10.08 -19.10
C ASP A 62 -7.91 -9.32 -18.65
N ILE A 63 -7.78 -9.12 -17.36
CA ILE A 63 -6.62 -8.41 -16.76
C ILE A 63 -5.65 -9.44 -16.17
N ASP A 64 -4.47 -9.52 -16.77
CA ASP A 64 -3.44 -10.44 -16.30
C ASP A 64 -2.72 -9.96 -15.04
N VAL A 65 -2.48 -8.64 -14.91
CA VAL A 65 -1.70 -8.08 -13.80
C VAL A 65 -2.34 -6.82 -13.25
N VAL A 66 -2.52 -6.78 -11.92
CA VAL A 66 -2.91 -5.57 -11.19
C VAL A 66 -1.78 -5.16 -10.25
N THR A 67 -1.39 -3.88 -10.29
CA THR A 67 -0.36 -3.33 -9.39
C THR A 67 -0.91 -2.20 -8.55
N GLY A 68 -0.42 -2.05 -7.31
CA GLY A 68 -0.81 -0.91 -6.47
C GLY A 68 0.08 -0.74 -5.24
N GLY A 69 0.03 0.47 -4.66
CA GLY A 69 0.71 0.80 -3.41
C GLY A 69 -0.27 1.41 -2.39
N PRO A 70 -1.30 0.66 -1.94
CA PRO A 70 -2.28 1.20 -1.01
C PRO A 70 -1.63 1.59 0.31
N SER A 71 -1.90 2.82 0.78
CA SER A 71 -1.42 3.27 2.08
C SER A 71 -2.05 2.43 3.20
N CYS A 72 -1.20 1.86 4.06
CA CYS A 72 -1.63 1.08 5.22
C CYS A 72 -1.53 1.87 6.53
N GLN A 73 -1.55 3.20 6.49
CA GLN A 73 -1.39 4.04 7.70
C GLN A 73 -2.57 3.93 8.65
N SER A 74 -3.78 3.80 8.12
CA SER A 74 -5.04 3.69 8.85
C SER A 74 -5.41 2.26 9.28
N PHE A 75 -4.70 1.25 8.78
CA PHE A 75 -4.94 -0.13 9.18
C PHE A 75 -4.51 -0.33 10.64
N SER A 76 -5.46 -0.22 11.55
CA SER A 76 -5.25 -0.39 12.99
C SER A 76 -5.55 -1.83 13.40
N LEU A 77 -4.58 -2.47 14.07
CA LEU A 77 -4.77 -3.78 14.69
C LEU A 77 -5.64 -3.74 15.95
N SER A 78 -5.91 -2.55 16.50
CA SER A 78 -6.83 -2.38 17.63
C SER A 78 -8.29 -2.60 17.23
N GLY A 79 -8.57 -2.70 15.92
CA GLY A 79 -9.83 -3.16 15.39
C GLY A 79 -9.59 -4.42 14.58
N ARG A 80 -9.13 -5.49 15.23
CA ARG A 80 -9.03 -6.77 14.55
C ARG A 80 -10.36 -7.08 13.88
N ARG A 81 -10.33 -7.28 12.56
CA ARG A 81 -11.42 -7.90 11.81
C ARG A 81 -12.67 -7.06 11.61
N ARG A 82 -12.48 -5.83 11.16
CA ARG A 82 -13.64 -5.06 10.72
C ARG A 82 -13.97 -5.39 9.27
N LYS A 83 -15.00 -6.18 9.05
CA LYS A 83 -15.83 -6.05 7.85
C LYS A 83 -16.33 -4.60 7.67
N PHE A 84 -16.03 -3.71 8.61
CA PHE A 84 -16.77 -2.49 8.84
C PHE A 84 -15.97 -1.19 8.80
N ASP A 85 -14.65 -1.22 8.76
CA ASP A 85 -13.86 -0.02 8.49
C ASP A 85 -13.46 -0.01 6.99
N LYS A 86 -14.45 -0.23 6.14
CA LYS A 86 -14.26 -0.32 4.69
C LYS A 86 -13.81 1.01 4.07
N ARG A 87 -14.05 2.16 4.74
CA ARG A 87 -13.87 3.49 4.15
C ARG A 87 -12.49 4.09 4.34
N ASP A 88 -11.75 3.73 5.39
CA ASP A 88 -10.43 4.32 5.67
C ASP A 88 -9.26 3.39 5.30
N ASN A 89 -9.54 2.23 4.70
CA ASN A 89 -8.52 1.23 4.44
C ASN A 89 -8.33 0.96 2.95
N LEU A 90 -7.51 1.78 2.30
CA LEU A 90 -7.15 1.65 0.88
C LEU A 90 -6.69 0.23 0.51
N PHE A 91 -6.09 -0.50 1.46
CA PHE A 91 -5.68 -1.89 1.25
C PHE A 91 -6.88 -2.82 0.99
N ILE A 92 -7.97 -2.70 1.76
CA ILE A 92 -9.17 -3.53 1.55
C ILE A 92 -9.83 -3.20 0.21
N HIS A 93 -9.90 -1.92 -0.17
CA HIS A 93 -10.44 -1.52 -1.47
C HIS A 93 -9.57 -2.02 -2.63
N TYR A 94 -8.24 -2.00 -2.47
CA TYR A 94 -7.34 -2.64 -3.42
C TYR A 94 -7.64 -4.15 -3.55
N LEU A 95 -7.84 -4.88 -2.45
CA LEU A 95 -8.22 -6.30 -2.50
C LEU A 95 -9.61 -6.53 -3.12
N ARG A 96 -10.55 -5.58 -3.00
CA ARG A 96 -11.84 -5.65 -3.73
C ARG A 96 -11.63 -5.60 -5.24
N VAL A 97 -10.71 -4.75 -5.73
CA VAL A 97 -10.33 -4.75 -7.15
C VAL A 97 -9.74 -6.09 -7.56
N ILE A 98 -8.83 -6.67 -6.75
CA ILE A 98 -8.25 -7.99 -7.02
C ILE A 98 -9.32 -9.09 -7.06
N ARG A 99 -10.27 -9.11 -6.11
CA ARG A 99 -11.39 -10.06 -6.09
C ARG A 99 -12.25 -9.94 -7.35
N LYS A 100 -12.48 -8.70 -7.81
CA LYS A 100 -13.33 -8.41 -8.97
C LYS A 100 -12.66 -8.78 -10.28
N LEU A 101 -11.42 -8.39 -10.49
CA LEU A 101 -10.69 -8.60 -11.73
C LEU A 101 -10.03 -9.98 -11.85
N ARG A 102 -9.80 -10.68 -10.72
CA ARG A 102 -9.17 -12.00 -10.65
C ARG A 102 -7.89 -12.14 -11.49
N PRO A 103 -6.95 -11.17 -11.46
CA PRO A 103 -5.78 -11.17 -12.32
C PRO A 103 -4.91 -12.42 -12.08
N LYS A 104 -4.11 -12.81 -13.08
CA LYS A 104 -3.13 -13.91 -12.93
C LYS A 104 -2.10 -13.58 -11.84
N TYR A 105 -1.66 -12.34 -11.81
CA TYR A 105 -0.76 -11.83 -10.77
C TYR A 105 -1.26 -10.49 -10.22
N PHE A 106 -1.04 -10.26 -8.94
CA PHE A 106 -1.10 -8.91 -8.42
C PHE A 106 0.17 -8.57 -7.64
N VAL A 107 0.57 -7.29 -7.70
CA VAL A 107 1.74 -6.77 -7.03
C VAL A 107 1.32 -5.63 -6.11
N MET A 108 1.55 -5.80 -4.80
CA MET A 108 1.31 -4.75 -3.83
C MET A 108 2.63 -4.28 -3.23
N GLU A 109 2.92 -2.98 -3.39
CA GLU A 109 4.09 -2.33 -2.80
C GLU A 109 3.74 -1.67 -1.48
N ASN A 110 4.69 -1.68 -0.54
CA ASN A 110 4.59 -0.90 0.69
C ASN A 110 5.97 -0.60 1.30
N VAL A 111 5.98 0.23 2.33
CA VAL A 111 7.20 0.56 3.09
C VAL A 111 7.62 -0.59 4.02
N LYS A 112 8.92 -0.75 4.28
CA LYS A 112 9.47 -1.83 5.14
C LYS A 112 8.88 -1.84 6.55
N GLY A 113 8.49 -0.68 7.08
CA GLY A 113 7.86 -0.56 8.40
C GLY A 113 6.61 -1.42 8.60
N ILE A 114 5.93 -1.81 7.51
CA ILE A 114 4.75 -2.68 7.55
C ILE A 114 5.06 -4.06 8.17
N LEU A 115 6.28 -4.57 8.02
CA LEU A 115 6.67 -5.89 8.51
C LEU A 115 6.87 -5.94 10.03
N THR A 116 7.29 -4.83 10.62
CA THR A 116 7.60 -4.73 12.06
C THR A 116 6.49 -4.07 12.86
N LYS A 117 5.56 -3.41 12.18
CA LYS A 117 4.42 -2.73 12.80
C LYS A 117 3.68 -3.70 13.72
N ASP A 118 3.44 -3.27 14.97
CA ASP A 118 2.79 -4.04 16.02
C ASP A 118 3.41 -5.46 16.22
N LYS A 119 4.75 -5.52 16.31
CA LYS A 119 5.50 -6.77 16.52
C LYS A 119 5.22 -7.85 15.45
N GLY A 120 4.99 -7.44 14.20
CA GLY A 120 4.74 -8.33 13.06
C GLY A 120 3.30 -8.80 12.89
N LYS A 121 2.38 -8.46 13.79
CA LYS A 121 0.96 -8.83 13.68
C LYS A 121 0.31 -8.24 12.43
N PHE A 122 0.74 -7.04 12.04
CA PHE A 122 0.24 -6.38 10.86
C PHE A 122 0.55 -7.16 9.57
N LYS A 123 1.78 -7.66 9.42
CA LYS A 123 2.15 -8.54 8.30
C LYS A 123 1.23 -9.77 8.24
N THR A 124 0.98 -10.40 9.39
CA THR A 124 0.11 -11.58 9.46
C THR A 124 -1.32 -11.24 9.03
N ALA A 125 -1.85 -10.10 9.48
CA ALA A 125 -3.18 -9.65 9.07
C ALA A 125 -3.28 -9.41 7.56
N VAL A 126 -2.30 -8.72 6.96
CA VAL A 126 -2.24 -8.51 5.50
C VAL A 126 -2.21 -9.85 4.75
N MET A 127 -1.39 -10.80 5.21
CA MET A 127 -1.29 -12.12 4.59
C MET A 127 -2.61 -12.90 4.70
N ASN A 128 -3.31 -12.81 5.83
CA ASN A 128 -4.58 -13.48 6.02
C ASN A 128 -5.69 -12.88 5.14
N GLU A 129 -5.73 -11.55 5.00
CA GLU A 129 -6.69 -10.89 4.10
C GLU A 129 -6.47 -11.28 2.63
N ILE A 130 -5.21 -11.40 2.19
CA ILE A 130 -4.90 -11.88 0.83
C ILE A 130 -5.34 -13.34 0.66
N ARG A 131 -5.09 -14.21 1.64
CA ARG A 131 -5.53 -15.62 1.60
C ARG A 131 -7.04 -15.78 1.68
N SER A 132 -7.73 -14.80 2.25
CA SER A 132 -9.20 -14.76 2.27
C SER A 132 -9.82 -14.42 0.89
N ILE A 133 -9.01 -14.18 -0.13
CA ILE A 133 -9.50 -14.13 -1.52
C ILE A 133 -9.65 -15.57 -2.02
N ILE A 134 -10.87 -16.00 -2.14
CA ILE A 134 -11.23 -17.40 -2.45
C ILE A 134 -11.73 -17.55 -3.89
N ASP A 135 -11.77 -18.80 -4.33
CA ASP A 135 -12.41 -19.18 -5.57
C ASP A 135 -13.88 -19.50 -5.31
N ASP A 136 -14.77 -18.63 -5.79
CA ASP A 136 -16.21 -18.74 -5.56
C ASP A 136 -16.80 -20.06 -6.08
N GLU A 137 -16.23 -20.62 -7.16
CA GLU A 137 -16.65 -21.91 -7.72
C GLU A 137 -16.40 -23.08 -6.77
N ARG A 138 -15.51 -22.94 -5.79
CA ARG A 138 -15.15 -23.98 -4.82
C ARG A 138 -15.85 -23.86 -3.47
N VAL A 139 -16.65 -22.82 -3.26
CA VAL A 139 -17.31 -22.55 -1.97
C VAL A 139 -18.24 -23.69 -1.57
N ASP A 140 -19.08 -24.16 -2.50
CA ASP A 140 -20.06 -25.20 -2.20
C ASP A 140 -19.41 -26.55 -1.89
N ASP A 141 -18.37 -26.95 -2.62
CA ASP A 141 -17.59 -28.16 -2.34
C ASP A 141 -16.89 -28.07 -0.98
N THR A 142 -16.33 -26.91 -0.67
CA THR A 142 -15.69 -26.64 0.64
C THR A 142 -16.68 -26.73 1.78
N LEU A 143 -17.87 -26.13 1.62
CA LEU A 143 -18.95 -26.21 2.60
C LEU A 143 -19.46 -27.63 2.79
N ALA A 144 -19.62 -28.41 1.71
CA ALA A 144 -20.03 -29.81 1.77
C ALA A 144 -19.01 -30.65 2.55
N TYR A 145 -17.71 -30.47 2.29
CA TYR A 145 -16.64 -31.14 3.03
C TYR A 145 -16.69 -30.81 4.53
N PHE A 146 -16.68 -29.53 4.90
CA PHE A 146 -16.70 -29.14 6.33
C PHE A 146 -17.98 -29.51 7.03
N ASN A 147 -19.13 -29.43 6.36
CA ASN A 147 -20.38 -29.91 6.93
C ASN A 147 -20.32 -31.42 7.25
N GLY A 148 -19.68 -32.21 6.40
CA GLY A 148 -19.43 -33.63 6.62
C GLY A 148 -18.52 -33.90 7.81
N VAL A 149 -17.38 -33.22 7.91
CA VAL A 149 -16.43 -33.29 9.05
C VAL A 149 -17.13 -32.91 10.34
N LEU A 150 -17.74 -31.73 10.39
CA LEU A 150 -18.38 -31.19 11.60
C LEU A 150 -19.61 -32.01 12.04
N SER A 151 -20.27 -32.72 11.13
CA SER A 151 -21.39 -33.62 11.50
C SER A 151 -20.93 -34.81 12.34
N ARG A 152 -19.65 -35.17 12.27
CA ARG A 152 -19.04 -36.29 13.01
C ARG A 152 -18.29 -35.85 14.27
N THR A 153 -17.77 -34.61 14.28
CA THR A 153 -16.81 -34.12 15.29
C THR A 153 -17.35 -33.00 16.17
N ALA A 154 -18.43 -32.32 15.79
CA ALA A 154 -18.94 -31.14 16.48
C ALA A 154 -20.41 -31.25 16.89
N ASN A 155 -20.81 -30.46 17.90
CA ASN A 155 -22.22 -30.27 18.22
C ASN A 155 -22.94 -29.52 17.07
N ASP A 156 -24.22 -29.84 16.85
CA ASP A 156 -25.01 -29.29 15.73
C ASP A 156 -25.05 -27.75 15.71
N SER A 157 -25.19 -27.10 16.86
CA SER A 157 -25.18 -25.62 16.93
C SER A 157 -23.82 -25.03 16.53
N VAL A 158 -22.71 -25.65 16.92
CA VAL A 158 -21.35 -25.27 16.54
C VAL A 158 -21.16 -25.48 15.03
N ARG A 159 -21.57 -26.66 14.51
CA ARG A 159 -21.53 -26.96 13.08
C ARG A 159 -22.26 -25.90 12.25
N GLN A 160 -23.49 -25.58 12.63
CA GLN A 160 -24.28 -24.57 11.91
C GLN A 160 -23.65 -23.17 11.99
N CYS A 161 -23.02 -22.80 13.11
CA CYS A 161 -22.29 -21.54 13.23
C CYS A 161 -21.08 -21.48 12.28
N PHE A 162 -20.26 -22.55 12.16
CA PHE A 162 -19.17 -22.60 11.19
C PHE A 162 -19.67 -22.44 9.76
N ILE A 163 -20.70 -23.19 9.37
CA ILE A 163 -21.25 -23.12 8.02
C ILE A 163 -21.82 -21.73 7.71
N ASN A 164 -22.59 -21.14 8.64
CA ASN A 164 -23.11 -19.78 8.43
C ASN A 164 -21.97 -18.74 8.43
N LYS A 165 -20.92 -18.92 9.24
CA LYS A 165 -19.76 -18.02 9.23
C LYS A 165 -19.03 -18.05 7.89
N ILE A 166 -18.77 -19.23 7.32
CA ILE A 166 -18.20 -19.32 5.96
C ILE A 166 -19.12 -18.62 4.96
N ARG A 167 -20.44 -18.84 5.01
CA ARG A 167 -21.40 -18.17 4.12
C ARG A 167 -21.37 -16.64 4.28
N ILE A 168 -21.31 -16.12 5.50
CA ILE A 168 -21.16 -14.67 5.76
C ILE A 168 -19.92 -14.10 5.07
N GLU A 169 -18.80 -14.85 5.09
CA GLU A 169 -17.52 -14.42 4.52
C GLU A 169 -17.44 -14.58 3.00
N THR A 170 -18.28 -15.42 2.40
CA THR A 170 -18.18 -15.83 0.98
C THR A 170 -19.33 -15.35 0.11
N VAL A 171 -20.42 -14.85 0.68
CA VAL A 171 -21.55 -14.31 -0.09
C VAL A 171 -21.19 -12.94 -0.67
N GLU A 172 -21.84 -12.59 -1.78
CA GLU A 172 -21.73 -11.26 -2.40
C GLU A 172 -22.04 -10.13 -1.42
N ASP A 173 -21.32 -9.02 -1.54
CA ASP A 173 -21.52 -7.83 -0.71
C ASP A 173 -23.01 -7.40 -0.67
N GLY A 174 -23.51 -7.17 0.54
CA GLY A 174 -24.90 -6.77 0.78
C GLY A 174 -25.91 -7.92 0.95
N LYS A 175 -25.51 -9.17 0.76
CA LYS A 175 -26.36 -10.36 1.00
C LYS A 175 -26.05 -11.09 2.30
N GLU A 176 -25.08 -10.60 3.07
CA GLU A 176 -24.61 -11.23 4.31
C GLU A 176 -25.64 -11.21 5.45
N ASP A 177 -26.53 -10.21 5.53
CA ASP A 177 -27.48 -10.03 6.62
C ASP A 177 -28.35 -11.28 6.86
N PHE A 178 -28.72 -11.99 5.80
CA PHE A 178 -29.48 -13.23 5.93
C PHE A 178 -28.73 -14.32 6.71
N PHE A 179 -27.45 -14.50 6.46
CA PHE A 179 -26.62 -15.49 7.14
C PHE A 179 -26.21 -15.02 8.54
N ILE A 180 -26.05 -13.71 8.75
CA ILE A 180 -25.86 -13.09 10.07
C ILE A 180 -27.09 -13.37 10.95
N ASP A 181 -28.29 -13.16 10.44
CA ASP A 181 -29.52 -13.45 11.18
C ASP A 181 -29.63 -14.93 11.55
N LYS A 182 -29.32 -15.85 10.62
CA LYS A 182 -29.29 -17.29 10.93
C LYS A 182 -28.25 -17.63 11.98
N TYR A 183 -27.06 -17.06 11.88
CA TYR A 183 -25.99 -17.25 12.85
C TYR A 183 -26.45 -16.86 14.25
N PHE A 184 -26.98 -15.64 14.43
CA PHE A 184 -27.42 -15.14 15.71
C PHE A 184 -28.69 -15.80 16.26
N GLN A 185 -29.55 -16.35 15.42
CA GLN A 185 -30.66 -17.21 15.89
C GLN A 185 -30.12 -18.44 16.66
N ILE A 186 -29.04 -19.05 16.18
CA ILE A 186 -28.39 -20.19 16.84
C ILE A 186 -27.72 -19.74 18.14
N VAL A 187 -26.94 -18.66 18.11
CA VAL A 187 -26.28 -18.06 19.29
C VAL A 187 -27.29 -17.70 20.37
N GLU A 188 -28.39 -17.02 20.00
CA GLU A 188 -29.47 -16.67 20.92
C GLU A 188 -30.18 -17.89 21.50
N SER A 189 -30.30 -18.98 20.75
CA SER A 189 -30.87 -20.23 21.24
C SER A 189 -30.01 -20.84 22.36
N VAL A 190 -28.70 -20.90 22.18
CA VAL A 190 -27.75 -21.38 23.20
C VAL A 190 -27.75 -20.44 24.41
N TYR A 191 -27.75 -19.13 24.18
CA TYR A 191 -27.86 -18.13 25.24
C TYR A 191 -29.15 -18.30 26.08
N LYS A 192 -30.30 -18.54 25.46
CA LYS A 192 -31.58 -18.80 26.14
C LYS A 192 -31.53 -20.09 26.97
N GLN A 193 -30.89 -21.15 26.48
CA GLN A 193 -30.69 -22.37 27.23
C GLN A 193 -29.84 -22.14 28.47
N LEU A 194 -28.72 -21.39 28.32
CA LEU A 194 -27.81 -21.04 29.42
C LEU A 194 -28.50 -20.19 30.51
N THR A 195 -29.38 -19.27 30.11
CA THR A 195 -30.02 -18.32 31.06
C THR A 195 -31.37 -18.79 31.62
N LYS A 196 -31.98 -19.83 31.05
CA LYS A 196 -33.28 -20.35 31.47
C LYS A 196 -33.35 -20.83 32.95
N PRO A 197 -32.31 -21.49 33.52
CA PRO A 197 -32.33 -21.97 34.90
C PRO A 197 -32.11 -20.88 35.94
N VAL A 198 -31.68 -19.65 35.52
CA VAL A 198 -31.25 -18.60 36.47
C VAL A 198 -32.47 -17.87 37.05
N PRO A 199 -32.69 -17.92 38.39
CA PRO A 199 -33.79 -17.21 39.04
C PRO A 199 -33.61 -15.68 38.94
N LEU A 200 -34.60 -14.94 38.48
CA LEU A 200 -34.60 -13.50 38.28
C LEU A 200 -34.41 -12.62 39.53
N LYS A 201 -34.20 -13.21 40.73
CA LYS A 201 -34.22 -12.50 42.00
C LYS A 201 -32.89 -11.97 42.54
N VAL A 202 -31.76 -12.21 41.87
CA VAL A 202 -30.45 -11.75 42.35
C VAL A 202 -29.96 -10.57 41.51
N SER A 203 -29.77 -9.39 42.11
CA SER A 203 -29.51 -8.13 41.41
C SER A 203 -28.19 -8.09 40.59
N LYS A 204 -27.14 -8.79 41.04
CA LYS A 204 -25.85 -8.90 40.34
C LYS A 204 -25.91 -9.85 39.14
N SER A 205 -26.60 -10.97 39.27
CA SER A 205 -26.88 -11.96 38.22
C SER A 205 -27.56 -11.31 37.00
N ASN A 206 -28.55 -10.48 37.25
CA ASN A 206 -29.26 -9.75 36.20
C ASN A 206 -28.36 -8.80 35.42
N GLN A 207 -27.31 -8.26 36.04
CA GLN A 207 -26.38 -7.36 35.36
C GLN A 207 -25.55 -8.11 34.29
N HIS A 208 -24.97 -9.27 34.62
CA HIS A 208 -24.19 -10.08 33.68
C HIS A 208 -25.06 -10.54 32.51
N ILE A 209 -26.22 -11.12 32.77
CA ILE A 209 -27.18 -11.58 31.78
C ILE A 209 -27.60 -10.42 30.85
N THR A 210 -27.91 -9.25 31.42
CA THR A 210 -28.33 -8.07 30.65
C THR A 210 -27.21 -7.56 29.78
N THR A 211 -25.98 -7.50 30.27
CA THR A 211 -24.81 -7.05 29.49
C THR A 211 -24.51 -7.99 28.34
N ILE A 212 -24.53 -9.31 28.55
CA ILE A 212 -24.35 -10.31 27.48
C ILE A 212 -25.44 -10.13 26.42
N ARG A 213 -26.71 -10.01 26.82
CA ARG A 213 -27.85 -9.81 25.90
C ARG A 213 -27.66 -8.56 25.05
N HIS A 214 -27.26 -7.45 25.67
CA HIS A 214 -27.04 -6.19 24.98
C HIS A 214 -25.88 -6.29 23.98
N ALA A 215 -24.76 -6.88 24.38
CA ALA A 215 -23.61 -7.07 23.50
C ALA A 215 -23.94 -8.01 22.32
N LEU A 216 -24.67 -9.10 22.54
CA LEU A 216 -25.16 -9.97 21.46
C LEU A 216 -26.07 -9.24 20.48
N SER A 217 -26.96 -8.38 20.99
CA SER A 217 -27.84 -7.55 20.14
C SER A 217 -27.05 -6.57 19.28
N LEU A 218 -25.99 -5.97 19.83
CA LEU A 218 -25.10 -5.08 19.09
C LEU A 218 -24.29 -5.83 18.05
N LEU A 219 -23.79 -7.02 18.33
CA LEU A 219 -23.09 -7.86 17.35
C LEU A 219 -24.00 -8.22 16.17
N LYS A 220 -25.24 -8.58 16.43
CA LYS A 220 -26.24 -8.92 15.40
C LYS A 220 -26.55 -7.75 14.48
N LEU A 221 -26.60 -6.53 14.99
CA LEU A 221 -26.92 -5.31 14.25
C LEU A 221 -25.70 -4.72 13.52
N SER A 222 -24.88 -5.54 12.93
CA SER A 222 -23.59 -5.14 12.36
C SER A 222 -23.69 -3.98 11.37
N SER A 223 -24.57 -4.04 10.38
CA SER A 223 -24.75 -2.98 9.36
C SER A 223 -25.21 -1.63 9.94
N LYS A 224 -26.11 -1.64 10.95
CA LYS A 224 -26.56 -0.41 11.62
C LYS A 224 -25.49 0.20 12.51
N ARG A 225 -24.78 -0.66 13.24
CA ARG A 225 -23.66 -0.26 14.09
C ARG A 225 -22.54 0.36 13.27
N GLN A 226 -22.29 -0.18 12.07
CA GLN A 226 -21.33 0.38 11.15
C GLN A 226 -21.69 1.80 10.70
N LYS A 227 -22.90 2.01 10.24
CA LYS A 227 -23.37 3.37 9.88
C LYS A 227 -23.17 4.39 11.01
N LEU A 228 -23.32 3.94 12.26
CA LEU A 228 -23.05 4.77 13.43
C LEU A 228 -21.54 5.06 13.57
N ILE A 229 -20.70 4.06 13.43
CA ILE A 229 -19.22 4.20 13.47
C ILE A 229 -18.77 5.16 12.36
N ASP A 230 -19.26 4.97 11.15
CA ASP A 230 -18.93 5.82 9.99
C ASP A 230 -19.33 7.28 10.24
N SER A 231 -20.52 7.50 10.78
CA SER A 231 -20.98 8.86 11.13
C SER A 231 -20.09 9.52 12.19
N ILE A 232 -19.61 8.74 13.16
CA ILE A 232 -18.69 9.23 14.21
C ILE A 232 -17.32 9.57 13.63
N LEU A 233 -16.80 8.72 12.73
CA LEU A 233 -15.52 8.95 12.07
C LEU A 233 -15.60 10.17 11.14
N HIS A 234 -16.71 10.35 10.44
CA HIS A 234 -16.95 11.54 9.60
C HIS A 234 -16.97 12.82 10.45
N LEU A 235 -17.70 12.82 11.55
CA LEU A 235 -17.72 13.96 12.50
C LEU A 235 -16.33 14.27 13.06
N LYS A 236 -15.53 13.24 13.33
CA LYS A 236 -14.14 13.40 13.78
C LYS A 236 -13.27 14.06 12.70
N ALA A 237 -13.44 13.68 11.43
CA ALA A 237 -12.70 14.26 10.31
C ALA A 237 -13.09 15.72 10.03
N GLU A 238 -14.40 16.06 10.13
CA GLU A 238 -14.89 17.41 9.92
C GLU A 238 -14.52 18.37 11.05
N ALA A 239 -14.38 17.87 12.28
CA ALA A 239 -14.14 18.71 13.45
C ALA A 239 -12.73 19.28 13.55
N ASP A 240 -11.80 18.89 12.66
CA ASP A 240 -10.36 19.30 12.64
C ASP A 240 -9.74 19.36 14.07
N VAL A 241 -9.96 18.27 14.84
CA VAL A 241 -9.72 18.27 16.28
C VAL A 241 -8.25 17.99 16.55
N ASP A 242 -7.49 19.04 16.76
CA ASP A 242 -6.08 19.02 17.20
C ASP A 242 -5.92 18.65 18.70
N ASN A 243 -7.00 18.17 19.33
CA ASN A 243 -7.03 17.84 20.76
C ASN A 243 -6.93 16.32 20.98
N ASP A 244 -5.73 15.84 21.32
CA ASP A 244 -5.41 14.43 21.60
C ASP A 244 -6.41 13.72 22.55
N ARG A 245 -6.95 14.46 23.54
CA ARG A 245 -7.90 13.90 24.51
C ARG A 245 -9.27 13.62 23.88
N LEU A 246 -9.71 14.45 22.95
CA LEU A 246 -10.99 14.29 22.28
C LEU A 246 -10.87 13.19 21.21
N VAL A 247 -9.77 13.18 20.45
CA VAL A 247 -9.42 12.11 19.50
C VAL A 247 -9.39 10.75 20.20
N LYS A 248 -8.78 10.68 21.40
CA LYS A 248 -8.77 9.45 22.18
C LYS A 248 -10.18 9.00 22.59
N LYS A 249 -11.05 9.90 23.04
CA LYS A 249 -12.44 9.56 23.39
C LYS A 249 -13.24 9.02 22.21
N PHE A 250 -13.07 9.62 21.02
CA PHE A 250 -13.70 9.10 19.81
C PHE A 250 -13.21 7.70 19.47
N ASN A 251 -11.91 7.46 19.56
CA ASN A 251 -11.33 6.15 19.31
C ASN A 251 -11.81 5.10 20.33
N ASP A 252 -11.87 5.46 21.62
CA ASP A 252 -12.37 4.59 22.69
C ASP A 252 -13.84 4.22 22.48
N PHE A 253 -14.66 5.17 22.02
CA PHE A 253 -16.07 4.92 21.72
C PHE A 253 -16.25 4.01 20.49
N VAL A 254 -15.50 4.26 19.42
CA VAL A 254 -15.51 3.40 18.22
C VAL A 254 -15.03 2.00 18.59
N TYR A 255 -14.00 1.88 19.43
CA TYR A 255 -13.50 0.59 19.89
C TYR A 255 -14.56 -0.19 20.68
N ALA A 256 -15.27 0.45 21.60
CA ALA A 256 -16.33 -0.17 22.39
C ALA A 256 -17.51 -0.73 21.56
N LEU A 257 -17.63 -0.29 20.31
CA LEU A 257 -18.60 -0.81 19.34
C LEU A 257 -18.00 -1.89 18.41
N SER A 258 -16.74 -2.22 18.55
CA SER A 258 -16.10 -3.24 17.71
C SER A 258 -16.58 -4.65 18.03
N ASP A 259 -16.50 -5.56 17.06
CA ASP A 259 -16.85 -6.97 17.25
C ASP A 259 -15.97 -7.61 18.31
N ASP A 260 -14.68 -7.27 18.33
CA ASP A 260 -13.73 -7.80 19.31
C ASP A 260 -14.05 -7.38 20.75
N ASP A 261 -14.34 -6.07 20.97
CA ASP A 261 -14.66 -5.58 22.31
C ASP A 261 -16.00 -6.11 22.82
N LEU A 262 -16.99 -6.22 21.92
CA LEU A 262 -18.28 -6.82 22.25
C LEU A 262 -18.12 -8.31 22.58
N ALA A 263 -17.34 -9.06 21.82
CA ALA A 263 -17.05 -10.47 22.09
C ALA A 263 -16.26 -10.64 23.39
N GLU A 264 -15.24 -9.80 23.63
CA GLU A 264 -14.50 -9.80 24.89
C GLU A 264 -15.40 -9.48 26.10
N THR A 265 -16.30 -8.52 25.94
CA THR A 265 -17.30 -8.18 26.95
C THR A 265 -18.20 -9.38 27.28
N ILE A 266 -18.71 -10.08 26.27
CA ILE A 266 -19.50 -11.30 26.48
C ILE A 266 -18.69 -12.36 27.23
N ASN A 267 -17.46 -12.64 26.77
CA ASN A 267 -16.57 -13.64 27.37
C ASN A 267 -16.24 -13.32 28.83
N ARG A 268 -15.99 -12.05 29.14
CA ARG A 268 -15.71 -11.56 30.49
C ARG A 268 -16.91 -11.77 31.41
N HIS A 269 -18.10 -11.45 30.95
CA HIS A 269 -19.33 -11.62 31.72
C HIS A 269 -19.75 -13.08 31.85
N LEU A 270 -19.49 -13.94 30.87
CA LEU A 270 -19.65 -15.39 30.98
C LEU A 270 -18.72 -15.97 32.05
N TYR A 271 -17.47 -15.50 32.14
CA TYR A 271 -16.50 -15.95 33.14
C TYR A 271 -16.86 -15.47 34.56
N TRP A 272 -17.35 -14.23 34.73
CA TRP A 272 -17.64 -13.65 36.04
C TRP A 272 -19.00 -14.08 36.62
N ALA A 273 -19.89 -14.61 35.80
CA ALA A 273 -21.22 -15.02 36.25
C ALA A 273 -21.14 -16.36 36.96
N GLU A 274 -21.28 -16.35 38.29
CA GLU A 274 -21.27 -17.56 39.13
C GLU A 274 -22.38 -18.55 38.75
N GLU A 275 -23.49 -18.05 38.23
CA GLU A 275 -24.66 -18.81 37.79
C GLU A 275 -24.36 -19.76 36.63
N PHE A 276 -23.31 -19.51 35.87
CA PHE A 276 -22.92 -20.33 34.73
C PHE A 276 -21.87 -21.39 35.08
N LYS A 277 -21.37 -21.42 36.34
CA LYS A 277 -20.35 -22.39 36.77
C LYS A 277 -20.79 -23.83 36.64
N ASP A 278 -22.08 -24.11 36.85
CA ASP A 278 -22.65 -25.44 36.71
C ASP A 278 -23.10 -25.77 35.27
N GLN A 279 -22.92 -24.84 34.35
CA GLN A 279 -23.32 -24.94 32.93
C GLN A 279 -22.13 -24.68 32.00
N THR A 280 -20.95 -25.13 32.39
CA THR A 280 -19.67 -24.85 31.67
C THR A 280 -19.72 -25.22 30.21
N GLU A 281 -20.33 -26.35 29.85
CA GLU A 281 -20.45 -26.80 28.46
C GLU A 281 -21.22 -25.79 27.59
N LEU A 282 -22.35 -25.25 28.09
CA LEU A 282 -23.14 -24.25 27.35
C LEU A 282 -22.42 -22.91 27.30
N ALA A 283 -21.74 -22.51 28.39
CA ALA A 283 -20.97 -21.28 28.44
C ALA A 283 -19.77 -21.34 27.48
N ASP A 284 -19.02 -22.43 27.44
CA ASP A 284 -17.89 -22.64 26.53
C ASP A 284 -18.35 -22.69 25.06
N ARG A 285 -19.50 -23.31 24.81
CA ARG A 285 -20.12 -23.34 23.49
C ARG A 285 -20.51 -21.93 23.03
N LEU A 286 -21.16 -21.15 23.89
CA LEU A 286 -21.51 -19.77 23.58
C LEU A 286 -20.26 -18.90 23.31
N LYS A 287 -19.22 -19.06 24.14
CA LYS A 287 -17.93 -18.42 23.98
C LYS A 287 -17.28 -18.76 22.64
N LEU A 288 -17.25 -20.05 22.28
CA LEU A 288 -16.73 -20.50 20.99
C LEU A 288 -17.48 -19.84 19.83
N MET A 289 -18.81 -19.83 19.85
CA MET A 289 -19.65 -19.25 18.80
C MET A 289 -19.46 -17.74 18.70
N VAL A 290 -19.37 -17.02 19.83
CA VAL A 290 -19.11 -15.57 19.81
C VAL A 290 -17.73 -15.26 19.26
N ASN A 291 -16.70 -15.99 19.67
CA ASN A 291 -15.35 -15.81 19.15
C ASN A 291 -15.27 -16.17 17.66
N LEU A 292 -15.91 -17.26 17.22
CA LEU A 292 -15.96 -17.66 15.82
C LEU A 292 -16.52 -16.55 14.91
N TYR A 293 -17.51 -15.79 15.39
CA TYR A 293 -18.06 -14.67 14.62
C TYR A 293 -17.02 -13.59 14.32
N THR A 294 -16.08 -13.35 15.24
CA THR A 294 -15.03 -12.34 15.07
C THR A 294 -13.84 -12.81 14.22
N LEU A 295 -13.73 -14.11 13.88
CA LEU A 295 -12.63 -14.65 13.10
C LEU A 295 -12.71 -14.23 11.61
N THR A 296 -11.54 -13.98 10.99
CA THR A 296 -11.42 -13.92 9.53
C THR A 296 -11.68 -15.30 8.92
N LEU A 297 -11.99 -15.36 7.61
CA LEU A 297 -12.19 -16.64 6.93
C LEU A 297 -11.00 -17.59 7.08
N GLU A 298 -9.78 -17.07 6.95
CA GLU A 298 -8.55 -17.86 7.11
C GLU A 298 -8.39 -18.44 8.53
N GLU A 299 -8.78 -17.67 9.54
CA GLU A 299 -8.74 -18.17 10.92
C GLU A 299 -9.87 -19.16 11.20
N VAL A 300 -11.03 -19.01 10.56
CA VAL A 300 -12.10 -20.02 10.58
C VAL A 300 -11.59 -21.34 10.01
N PHE A 301 -10.89 -21.29 8.88
CA PHE A 301 -10.25 -22.48 8.31
C PHE A 301 -9.20 -23.07 9.24
N GLY A 302 -8.40 -22.23 9.90
CA GLY A 302 -7.45 -22.68 10.93
C GLY A 302 -8.10 -23.40 12.11
N GLU A 303 -9.27 -22.93 12.58
CA GLU A 303 -10.05 -23.65 13.60
C GLU A 303 -10.63 -24.98 13.05
N LEU A 304 -11.11 -25.00 11.81
CA LEU A 304 -11.64 -26.20 11.16
C LEU A 304 -10.60 -27.30 10.95
N ARG A 305 -9.32 -26.94 10.87
CA ARG A 305 -8.22 -27.90 10.78
C ARG A 305 -8.22 -28.87 11.96
N LYS A 306 -8.52 -28.41 13.17
CA LYS A 306 -8.61 -29.24 14.38
C LYS A 306 -9.69 -30.31 14.25
N TYR A 307 -10.85 -29.92 13.72
CA TYR A 307 -11.94 -30.87 13.47
C TYR A 307 -11.60 -31.88 12.36
N ALA A 308 -10.83 -31.47 11.35
CA ALA A 308 -10.34 -32.38 10.31
C ALA A 308 -9.28 -33.35 10.85
N GLU A 309 -8.45 -32.93 11.82
CA GLU A 309 -7.52 -33.80 12.56
C GLU A 309 -8.29 -34.86 13.38
N ASP A 310 -9.32 -34.44 14.12
CA ASP A 310 -10.18 -35.33 14.91
C ASP A 310 -10.97 -36.33 14.02
N ASP A 311 -11.33 -35.91 12.81
CA ASP A 311 -11.99 -36.74 11.78
C ASP A 311 -11.02 -37.66 11.00
N ASN A 312 -9.71 -37.55 11.23
CA ASN A 312 -8.66 -38.21 10.43
C ASN A 312 -8.72 -37.89 8.93
N SER A 313 -9.16 -36.68 8.58
CA SER A 313 -9.31 -36.22 7.18
C SER A 313 -8.39 -35.05 6.81
N LEU A 314 -7.23 -34.94 7.48
CA LEU A 314 -6.30 -33.82 7.31
C LEU A 314 -5.75 -33.69 5.88
N GLU A 315 -5.45 -34.81 5.22
CA GLU A 315 -5.00 -34.80 3.81
C GLU A 315 -6.06 -34.16 2.88
N LYS A 316 -7.33 -34.52 3.10
CA LYS A 316 -8.43 -33.90 2.35
C LYS A 316 -8.63 -32.43 2.70
N TYR A 317 -8.41 -32.05 3.96
CA TYR A 317 -8.41 -30.65 4.38
C TYR A 317 -7.37 -29.84 3.60
N GLU A 318 -6.12 -30.29 3.53
CA GLU A 318 -5.05 -29.60 2.81
C GLU A 318 -5.37 -29.48 1.30
N GLN A 319 -5.97 -30.51 0.72
CA GLN A 319 -6.45 -30.44 -0.66
C GLN A 319 -7.52 -29.36 -0.84
N VAL A 320 -8.56 -29.34 0.02
CA VAL A 320 -9.64 -28.35 -0.02
C VAL A 320 -9.10 -26.93 0.16
N MET A 321 -8.13 -26.74 1.08
CA MET A 321 -7.49 -25.43 1.27
C MET A 321 -6.72 -24.97 0.04
N ASN A 322 -6.02 -25.87 -0.64
CA ASN A 322 -5.32 -25.54 -1.88
C ASN A 322 -6.28 -25.20 -3.04
N GLU A 323 -7.48 -25.79 -3.04
CA GLU A 323 -8.48 -25.54 -4.07
C GLU A 323 -9.31 -24.28 -3.83
N ILE A 324 -9.62 -23.93 -2.57
CA ILE A 324 -10.45 -22.77 -2.23
C ILE A 324 -9.70 -21.45 -2.34
N HIS A 325 -8.42 -21.39 -1.99
CA HIS A 325 -7.64 -20.17 -2.10
C HIS A 325 -7.39 -19.81 -3.56
N LEU A 326 -7.84 -18.62 -3.98
CA LEU A 326 -7.63 -18.15 -5.34
C LEU A 326 -6.16 -17.77 -5.59
N TYR A 327 -5.50 -17.18 -4.58
CA TYR A 327 -4.12 -16.74 -4.67
C TYR A 327 -3.20 -17.47 -3.71
N ARG A 328 -2.06 -17.89 -4.25
CA ARG A 328 -0.92 -18.35 -3.47
C ARG A 328 0.02 -17.18 -3.24
N ILE A 329 0.35 -16.92 -1.98
CA ILE A 329 1.30 -15.89 -1.59
C ILE A 329 2.35 -16.49 -0.66
N LYS A 330 3.61 -16.28 -1.02
CA LYS A 330 4.75 -16.62 -0.18
C LYS A 330 5.11 -15.48 0.76
N LYS A 331 6.25 -15.58 1.38
CA LYS A 331 6.84 -14.51 2.20
C LYS A 331 7.01 -13.25 1.34
N PRO A 332 6.60 -12.07 1.83
CA PRO A 332 6.83 -10.83 1.09
C PRO A 332 8.32 -10.59 0.84
N LEU A 333 8.65 -10.05 -0.32
CA LEU A 333 10.00 -9.74 -0.74
C LEU A 333 10.40 -8.37 -0.22
N ILE A 334 11.65 -8.22 0.24
CA ILE A 334 12.23 -6.92 0.56
C ILE A 334 13.23 -6.61 -0.54
N LEU A 335 12.93 -5.59 -1.35
CA LEU A 335 13.77 -5.17 -2.45
C LEU A 335 14.40 -3.82 -2.12
N ASN A 336 15.71 -3.69 -2.38
CA ASN A 336 16.39 -2.40 -2.33
C ASN A 336 16.58 -1.89 -3.75
N SER A 337 16.09 -0.69 -4.04
CA SER A 337 16.09 -0.12 -5.39
C SER A 337 17.50 -0.03 -6.00
N SER A 338 18.54 0.16 -5.18
CA SER A 338 19.92 0.21 -5.68
C SER A 338 20.42 -1.10 -6.32
N ASP A 339 19.79 -2.23 -5.99
CA ASP A 339 20.10 -3.53 -6.59
C ASP A 339 19.55 -3.68 -8.02
N TYR A 340 18.78 -2.69 -8.47
CA TYR A 340 18.11 -2.66 -9.78
C TYR A 340 18.54 -1.47 -10.64
N GLY A 341 19.72 -0.90 -10.38
CA GLY A 341 20.25 0.22 -11.16
C GLY A 341 19.68 1.59 -10.81
N VAL A 342 18.98 1.71 -9.69
CA VAL A 342 18.49 2.99 -9.19
C VAL A 342 19.56 3.63 -8.31
N PRO A 343 19.94 4.90 -8.53
CA PRO A 343 20.98 5.58 -7.72
C PRO A 343 20.47 5.97 -6.31
N GLN A 344 19.71 5.09 -5.68
CA GLN A 344 19.05 5.34 -4.40
C GLN A 344 18.91 4.06 -3.58
N ASN A 345 19.20 4.13 -2.29
CA ASN A 345 18.88 3.10 -1.32
C ASN A 345 17.44 3.32 -0.80
N ARG A 346 16.50 2.60 -1.42
CA ARG A 346 15.08 2.62 -1.07
C ARG A 346 14.58 1.21 -0.90
N GLU A 347 14.40 0.78 0.35
CA GLU A 347 13.82 -0.53 0.63
C GLU A 347 12.30 -0.48 0.51
N ARG A 348 11.75 -1.47 -0.20
CA ARG A 348 10.31 -1.67 -0.33
C ARG A 348 9.94 -3.12 -0.10
N VAL A 349 8.77 -3.30 0.46
CA VAL A 349 8.17 -4.62 0.63
C VAL A 349 7.21 -4.86 -0.51
N ILE A 350 7.40 -5.98 -1.19
CA ILE A 350 6.60 -6.39 -2.34
C ILE A 350 5.85 -7.67 -1.98
N PHE A 351 4.53 -7.61 -2.04
CA PHE A 351 3.66 -8.77 -1.96
C PHE A 351 3.27 -9.15 -3.38
N ILE A 352 3.53 -10.39 -3.78
CA ILE A 352 3.13 -10.92 -5.09
C ILE A 352 2.14 -12.04 -4.85
N GLY A 353 0.89 -11.82 -5.22
CA GLY A 353 -0.13 -12.86 -5.25
C GLY A 353 -0.14 -13.52 -6.62
N CYS A 354 0.04 -14.84 -6.62
CA CYS A 354 0.02 -15.65 -7.82
C CYS A 354 -1.27 -16.46 -7.82
N ARG A 355 -2.13 -16.30 -8.83
CA ARG A 355 -3.35 -17.10 -8.94
C ARG A 355 -3.00 -18.59 -8.96
N LYS A 356 -3.86 -19.44 -8.44
CA LYS A 356 -3.55 -20.86 -8.19
C LYS A 356 -3.11 -21.65 -9.44
N ASP A 357 -3.48 -21.19 -10.62
CA ASP A 357 -3.09 -21.74 -11.92
C ASP A 357 -1.74 -21.22 -12.44
N GLN A 358 -1.13 -20.23 -11.78
CA GLN A 358 0.11 -19.59 -12.23
C GLN A 358 1.32 -20.01 -11.37
N PRO A 359 2.55 -20.02 -11.92
CA PRO A 359 3.77 -20.25 -11.17
C PRO A 359 3.96 -19.26 -10.01
N ILE A 360 4.52 -19.72 -8.89
CA ILE A 360 4.78 -18.87 -7.72
C ILE A 360 6.11 -18.13 -7.89
N ILE A 361 6.08 -16.80 -7.75
CA ILE A 361 7.27 -15.96 -7.74
C ILE A 361 7.78 -15.84 -6.28
N THR A 362 9.00 -16.26 -6.04
CA THR A 362 9.65 -16.27 -4.72
C THR A 362 10.80 -15.28 -4.59
N GLU A 363 11.31 -14.78 -5.71
CA GLU A 363 12.45 -13.85 -5.77
C GLU A 363 12.39 -13.00 -7.04
N ILE A 364 13.01 -11.84 -6.98
CA ILE A 364 13.26 -10.96 -8.11
C ILE A 364 14.78 -10.81 -8.19
N PRO A 365 15.45 -11.35 -9.22
CA PRO A 365 16.90 -11.25 -9.37
C PRO A 365 17.37 -9.81 -9.42
N ALA A 366 18.40 -9.47 -8.68
CA ALA A 366 19.07 -8.19 -8.76
C ALA A 366 19.77 -8.03 -10.13
N THR A 367 19.83 -6.79 -10.62
CA THR A 367 20.44 -6.48 -11.92
C THR A 367 21.79 -5.75 -11.79
N THR A 368 22.09 -5.19 -10.61
CA THR A 368 23.29 -4.35 -10.38
C THR A 368 23.91 -4.57 -9.00
N GLU A 369 23.92 -5.80 -8.45
CA GLU A 369 24.39 -6.09 -7.07
C GLU A 369 25.78 -5.49 -6.78
N ASP A 370 26.75 -5.73 -7.65
CA ASP A 370 28.15 -5.34 -7.45
C ASP A 370 28.53 -4.03 -8.16
N ASN A 371 27.65 -3.48 -8.99
CA ASN A 371 27.89 -2.27 -9.77
C ASN A 371 26.75 -1.27 -9.65
N LYS A 372 26.53 -0.78 -8.42
CA LYS A 372 25.44 0.17 -8.12
C LYS A 372 25.73 1.54 -8.70
N VAL A 373 24.69 2.15 -9.27
CA VAL A 373 24.77 3.50 -9.84
C VAL A 373 24.89 4.53 -8.72
N THR A 374 25.80 5.47 -8.87
CA THR A 374 26.05 6.54 -7.91
C THR A 374 25.20 7.77 -8.18
N VAL A 375 25.13 8.66 -7.18
CA VAL A 375 24.50 9.98 -7.33
C VAL A 375 25.19 10.81 -8.41
N TYR A 376 26.54 10.74 -8.49
CA TYR A 376 27.30 11.47 -9.50
C TYR A 376 26.96 11.01 -10.92
N GLU A 377 26.96 9.70 -11.15
CA GLU A 377 26.56 9.13 -12.46
C GLU A 377 25.15 9.56 -12.88
N ALA A 378 24.26 9.77 -11.90
CA ALA A 378 22.89 10.18 -12.18
C ALA A 378 22.73 11.69 -12.46
N LEU A 379 23.56 12.55 -11.87
CA LEU A 379 23.28 13.99 -11.78
C LEU A 379 24.34 14.90 -12.37
N HIS A 380 25.56 14.42 -12.68
CA HIS A 380 26.69 15.28 -13.03
C HIS A 380 26.48 16.19 -14.26
N ASP A 381 25.63 15.79 -15.19
CA ASP A 381 25.24 16.56 -16.35
C ASP A 381 24.09 17.55 -16.10
N LEU A 382 23.51 17.53 -14.90
CA LEU A 382 22.46 18.44 -14.43
C LEU A 382 22.93 19.40 -13.32
N ASP A 383 24.14 19.27 -12.82
CA ASP A 383 24.61 19.98 -11.61
C ASP A 383 25.04 21.44 -11.83
N PHE A 384 24.81 21.99 -13.02
CA PHE A 384 25.20 23.33 -13.44
C PHE A 384 24.30 24.45 -12.92
N LEU A 385 23.13 24.16 -12.35
CA LEU A 385 22.22 25.19 -11.83
C LEU A 385 22.62 25.70 -10.44
N ASN A 386 22.57 27.02 -10.28
CA ASN A 386 22.70 27.70 -9.00
C ASN A 386 21.33 28.02 -8.38
N ASN A 387 21.35 28.77 -7.27
CA ASN A 387 20.17 29.16 -6.52
C ASN A 387 19.22 30.05 -7.34
N GLY A 388 17.98 29.65 -7.52
CA GLY A 388 16.94 30.41 -8.23
C GLY A 388 17.00 30.32 -9.75
N GLU A 389 17.83 29.44 -10.30
CA GLU A 389 17.97 29.23 -11.75
C GLU A 389 17.07 28.11 -12.27
N SER A 390 16.87 28.10 -13.57
CA SER A 390 16.16 27.05 -14.31
C SER A 390 16.81 26.82 -15.67
N ALA A 391 16.71 25.59 -16.19
CA ALA A 391 17.17 25.25 -17.51
C ALA A 391 16.12 24.44 -18.28
N SER A 392 16.07 24.68 -19.58
CA SER A 392 15.26 23.96 -20.56
C SER A 392 16.10 23.12 -21.53
N ASP A 393 17.42 23.12 -21.36
CA ASP A 393 18.38 22.31 -22.09
C ASP A 393 19.54 21.89 -21.20
N TYR A 394 20.32 20.91 -21.64
CA TYR A 394 21.52 20.44 -20.96
C TYR A 394 22.68 21.39 -21.16
N SER A 395 23.60 21.42 -20.20
CA SER A 395 24.85 22.19 -20.42
C SER A 395 25.68 21.54 -21.51
N GLU A 396 26.24 22.39 -22.42
CA GLU A 396 27.12 21.93 -23.49
C GLU A 396 28.52 21.48 -22.99
N VAL A 397 28.87 21.82 -21.78
CA VAL A 397 30.16 21.46 -21.17
C VAL A 397 29.91 20.60 -19.96
N PRO A 398 29.92 19.28 -20.10
CA PRO A 398 29.95 18.40 -18.92
C PRO A 398 31.27 18.63 -18.20
N GLU A 399 31.24 19.11 -16.96
CA GLU A 399 32.45 19.13 -16.13
C GLU A 399 32.84 17.71 -15.66
N ILE A 400 33.14 16.85 -16.62
CA ILE A 400 33.52 15.45 -16.42
C ILE A 400 34.72 15.30 -15.47
N ASN A 401 35.55 16.34 -15.34
CA ASN A 401 36.78 16.28 -14.54
C ASN A 401 36.64 16.78 -13.10
N ARG A 402 35.48 17.26 -12.67
CA ARG A 402 35.33 17.87 -11.33
C ARG A 402 35.54 16.87 -10.19
N TYR A 403 35.29 15.62 -10.43
CA TYR A 403 35.43 14.52 -9.48
C TYR A 403 36.35 13.39 -9.96
N ALA A 404 37.22 13.64 -10.93
CA ALA A 404 38.19 12.66 -11.41
C ALA A 404 39.07 12.06 -10.28
N ALA A 405 39.26 12.82 -9.19
CA ALA A 405 39.97 12.35 -7.99
C ALA A 405 39.20 11.30 -7.16
N LEU A 406 37.89 11.09 -7.43
CA LEU A 406 37.06 10.14 -6.70
C LEU A 406 36.93 8.79 -7.40
N ASP A 407 37.60 8.61 -8.55
CA ASP A 407 37.55 7.38 -9.38
C ASP A 407 36.11 6.86 -9.61
N ILE A 408 35.19 7.79 -9.86
CA ILE A 408 33.76 7.51 -10.03
C ILE A 408 33.44 7.15 -11.49
N THR A 409 34.42 7.21 -12.38
CA THR A 409 34.26 6.83 -13.77
C THR A 409 34.05 5.32 -13.87
N ARG A 410 32.83 4.88 -13.69
CA ARG A 410 32.41 3.51 -13.98
C ARG A 410 31.73 3.47 -15.33
N SER A 411 32.12 2.50 -16.10
CA SER A 411 31.24 1.95 -17.11
C SER A 411 30.15 1.14 -16.43
N ILE A 412 28.94 1.38 -16.80
CA ILE A 412 27.77 0.70 -16.22
C ILE A 412 27.61 -0.72 -16.79
N ASP A 413 28.24 -1.01 -17.90
CA ASP A 413 28.28 -2.31 -18.58
C ASP A 413 29.61 -3.06 -18.42
N GLY A 414 30.45 -2.64 -17.45
CA GLY A 414 31.77 -3.26 -17.24
C GLY A 414 32.82 -2.86 -18.28
N ASN A 415 32.48 -2.06 -19.26
CA ASN A 415 33.40 -1.47 -20.22
C ASN A 415 33.65 -0.01 -19.86
N PRO A 416 34.90 0.44 -19.69
CA PRO A 416 35.19 1.86 -19.56
C PRO A 416 34.55 2.56 -20.75
N ASP A 417 33.79 3.58 -20.44
CA ASP A 417 33.12 4.33 -21.46
C ASP A 417 34.15 5.05 -22.35
N ASP A 418 34.62 4.36 -23.34
CA ASP A 418 35.58 4.88 -24.33
C ASP A 418 34.99 6.03 -25.14
N ASN A 419 33.68 6.30 -25.00
CA ASN A 419 32.95 7.28 -25.80
C ASN A 419 32.58 8.55 -25.02
N GLY A 420 32.78 8.63 -23.71
CA GLY A 420 32.44 9.79 -22.85
C GLY A 420 30.96 10.09 -22.76
N GLU A 421 30.09 9.09 -22.86
CA GLU A 421 28.65 9.26 -22.74
C GLU A 421 28.25 9.70 -21.35
N THR A 422 27.33 10.68 -21.27
CA THR A 422 26.74 11.11 -19.99
C THR A 422 25.74 10.09 -19.48
N TYR A 423 25.45 10.10 -18.17
CA TYR A 423 24.40 9.24 -17.59
C TYR A 423 23.08 9.42 -18.34
N SER A 424 22.73 10.64 -18.77
CA SER A 424 21.50 10.89 -19.50
C SER A 424 21.49 10.20 -20.87
N GLU A 425 22.59 10.21 -21.59
CA GLU A 425 22.74 9.52 -22.87
C GLU A 425 22.68 8.02 -22.68
N TRP A 426 23.38 7.51 -21.70
CA TRP A 426 23.35 6.10 -21.36
C TRP A 426 21.96 5.64 -20.90
N SER A 427 21.27 6.41 -20.05
CA SER A 427 19.90 6.09 -19.62
C SER A 427 18.90 6.17 -20.80
N ARG A 428 19.15 7.03 -21.77
CA ARG A 428 18.35 7.12 -23.00
C ARG A 428 18.50 5.89 -23.88
N GLN A 429 19.70 5.37 -24.03
CA GLN A 429 20.01 4.32 -25.00
C GLN A 429 19.82 2.91 -24.44
N GLY A 430 20.17 2.65 -23.22
CA GLY A 430 20.25 1.30 -22.67
C GLY A 430 19.32 1.00 -21.49
N ARG A 431 19.38 1.78 -20.42
CA ARG A 431 18.72 1.44 -19.16
C ARG A 431 17.23 1.64 -19.12
N LEU A 432 16.78 2.76 -19.66
CA LEU A 432 15.37 3.15 -19.66
C LEU A 432 14.70 2.82 -20.99
N GLY A 433 15.43 2.14 -21.85
CA GLY A 433 14.98 1.78 -23.18
C GLY A 433 14.85 3.00 -24.10
N HIS A 434 14.29 2.77 -25.27
CA HIS A 434 14.15 3.79 -26.33
C HIS A 434 13.18 4.94 -26.01
N ARG A 435 12.68 5.03 -24.77
CA ARG A 435 11.65 6.02 -24.39
C ARG A 435 12.08 7.46 -24.61
N PHE A 436 13.35 7.77 -24.40
CA PHE A 436 13.85 9.11 -24.57
C PHE A 436 14.04 9.48 -26.06
N THR A 437 14.44 8.53 -26.89
CA THR A 437 14.72 8.75 -28.30
C THR A 437 13.48 8.76 -29.20
N ILE A 438 12.35 8.21 -28.71
CA ILE A 438 11.15 8.01 -29.54
C ILE A 438 10.25 9.24 -29.61
N LYS A 439 10.14 10.02 -28.53
CA LYS A 439 9.20 11.15 -28.42
C LYS A 439 9.82 12.36 -27.72
N GLU A 440 9.57 13.54 -28.26
CA GLU A 440 9.97 14.78 -27.60
C GLU A 440 9.20 14.99 -26.28
N PRO A 441 9.86 15.43 -25.20
CA PRO A 441 9.20 15.80 -23.97
C PRO A 441 8.45 17.13 -24.14
N PHE A 442 7.32 17.28 -23.47
CA PHE A 442 6.57 18.54 -23.45
C PHE A 442 5.84 18.75 -22.12
N TYR A 443 5.54 20.00 -21.81
CA TYR A 443 4.78 20.41 -20.64
C TYR A 443 3.48 21.08 -21.07
N VAL A 444 2.38 20.79 -20.35
CA VAL A 444 1.07 21.39 -20.59
C VAL A 444 0.91 22.62 -19.70
N LYS A 445 0.86 23.81 -20.29
CA LYS A 445 0.73 25.08 -19.56
C LYS A 445 -0.69 25.38 -19.08
N SER A 446 -1.70 24.85 -19.75
CA SER A 446 -3.11 25.03 -19.39
C SER A 446 -3.79 23.68 -19.19
N LEU A 447 -4.67 23.60 -18.19
CA LEU A 447 -5.43 22.40 -17.84
C LEU A 447 -6.86 22.41 -18.40
N ASP A 448 -7.28 23.53 -19.01
CA ASP A 448 -8.71 23.74 -19.32
C ASP A 448 -9.23 22.83 -20.44
N ASN A 449 -8.37 22.39 -21.35
CA ASN A 449 -8.73 21.42 -22.39
C ASN A 449 -7.48 20.79 -23.00
N LEU A 450 -7.35 19.45 -22.99
CA LEU A 450 -6.26 18.71 -23.64
C LEU A 450 -6.20 18.91 -25.16
N GLU A 451 -7.26 19.36 -25.81
CA GLU A 451 -7.31 19.61 -27.25
C GLU A 451 -6.88 21.04 -27.65
N ASN A 452 -7.00 22.01 -26.74
CA ASN A 452 -6.68 23.43 -26.97
C ASN A 452 -5.52 23.92 -26.12
N GLU A 453 -4.58 23.03 -25.81
CA GLU A 453 -3.50 23.32 -24.88
C GLU A 453 -2.39 24.19 -25.49
N ILE A 454 -1.88 25.06 -24.61
CA ILE A 454 -0.58 25.69 -24.86
C ILE A 454 0.49 24.70 -24.39
N LEU A 455 1.20 24.12 -25.36
CA LEU A 455 2.33 23.24 -25.11
C LEU A 455 3.63 24.03 -25.05
N GLU A 456 4.49 23.63 -24.13
CA GLU A 456 5.88 24.05 -24.06
C GLU A 456 6.75 22.87 -24.42
N HIS A 457 7.57 23.03 -25.44
CA HIS A 457 8.55 22.05 -25.89
C HIS A 457 9.95 22.49 -25.46
N ALA A 458 10.69 21.57 -24.91
CA ALA A 458 12.08 21.76 -24.53
C ALA A 458 12.79 20.39 -24.45
N ARG A 459 14.11 20.39 -24.42
CA ARG A 459 14.89 19.15 -24.27
C ARG A 459 14.90 18.68 -22.80
N LEU A 460 14.77 19.60 -21.84
CA LEU A 460 14.83 19.35 -20.41
C LEU A 460 13.67 20.03 -19.71
N PHE A 461 12.94 19.26 -18.87
CA PHE A 461 11.85 19.76 -18.04
C PHE A 461 12.04 19.42 -16.55
N ASN A 462 11.28 20.11 -15.70
CA ASN A 462 11.29 19.94 -14.25
C ASN A 462 12.65 20.26 -13.60
N HIS A 463 13.53 21.00 -14.29
CA HIS A 463 14.87 21.37 -13.84
C HIS A 463 14.91 22.84 -13.45
N GLN A 464 14.37 23.14 -12.25
CA GLN A 464 14.30 24.50 -11.68
C GLN A 464 14.59 24.42 -10.19
N THR A 465 15.54 25.26 -9.73
CA THR A 465 15.89 25.40 -8.31
C THR A 465 14.95 26.35 -7.58
N SER A 466 14.89 26.24 -6.27
CA SER A 466 14.20 27.21 -5.43
C SER A 466 15.11 28.42 -5.18
N LYS A 467 14.54 29.62 -5.14
CA LYS A 467 15.28 30.81 -4.73
C LYS A 467 15.32 30.88 -3.20
N GLN A 468 16.45 30.54 -2.61
CA GLN A 468 16.70 30.58 -1.17
C GLN A 468 17.28 31.94 -0.74
N SER A 469 17.03 32.34 0.51
CA SER A 469 17.69 33.53 1.10
C SER A 469 19.17 33.26 1.40
N GLU A 470 19.98 34.31 1.53
CA GLU A 470 21.39 34.18 1.92
C GLU A 470 21.59 33.43 3.23
N GLU A 471 20.71 33.65 4.20
CA GLU A 471 20.74 32.92 5.48
C GLU A 471 20.61 31.40 5.26
N VAL A 472 19.67 31.00 4.41
CA VAL A 472 19.48 29.57 4.07
C VAL A 472 20.68 29.02 3.31
N LEU A 473 21.21 29.75 2.34
CA LEU A 473 22.41 29.35 1.61
C LEU A 473 23.63 29.17 2.50
N ASN A 474 23.87 30.11 3.42
CA ASN A 474 24.95 30.02 4.39
C ASN A 474 24.78 28.83 5.33
N ARG A 475 23.55 28.55 5.77
CA ARG A 475 23.23 27.35 6.55
C ARG A 475 23.55 26.06 5.78
N LEU A 476 23.08 25.95 4.53
CA LEU A 476 23.32 24.78 3.70
C LEU A 476 24.81 24.58 3.40
N ALA A 477 25.57 25.68 3.21
CA ALA A 477 27.02 25.62 3.00
C ALA A 477 27.72 25.02 4.21
N VAL A 478 27.40 25.50 5.44
CA VAL A 478 28.01 24.98 6.68
C VAL A 478 27.71 23.48 6.86
N ILE A 479 26.50 23.04 6.51
CA ILE A 479 26.13 21.62 6.62
C ILE A 479 26.86 20.79 5.54
N ALA A 480 26.92 21.30 4.31
CA ALA A 480 27.59 20.64 3.19
C ALA A 480 29.09 20.47 3.42
N GLU A 481 29.77 21.52 3.94
CA GLU A 481 31.18 21.46 4.33
C GLU A 481 31.44 20.38 5.39
N ALA A 482 30.52 20.24 6.36
CA ALA A 482 30.63 19.22 7.41
C ALA A 482 30.30 17.79 6.89
N GLY A 483 29.60 17.68 5.77
CA GLY A 483 29.21 16.41 5.15
C GLY A 483 28.05 15.68 5.84
N ASP A 484 27.58 16.19 7.01
CA ASP A 484 26.46 15.62 7.78
C ASP A 484 25.84 16.66 8.72
N TYR A 485 24.60 16.40 9.20
CA TYR A 485 23.86 17.28 10.12
C TYR A 485 23.91 16.76 11.56
N THR A 486 25.12 16.72 12.13
CA THR A 486 25.38 16.26 13.49
C THR A 486 24.99 17.30 14.55
N ASP A 487 24.96 16.90 15.83
CA ASP A 487 24.70 17.82 16.94
C ASP A 487 25.80 18.89 17.08
N GLU A 488 27.03 18.57 16.66
CA GLU A 488 28.12 19.52 16.59
C GLU A 488 27.86 20.60 15.53
N VAL A 489 27.39 20.20 14.35
CA VAL A 489 26.99 21.12 13.27
C VAL A 489 25.81 22.00 13.70
N LYS A 490 24.80 21.42 14.37
CA LYS A 490 23.68 22.19 14.93
C LYS A 490 24.16 23.26 15.93
N LYS A 491 25.13 22.93 16.78
CA LYS A 491 25.73 23.89 17.70
C LYS A 491 26.47 24.98 16.93
N ARG A 492 27.31 24.65 15.94
CA ARG A 492 28.00 25.63 15.07
C ARG A 492 27.02 26.58 14.39
N LEU A 493 25.92 26.05 13.86
CA LEU A 493 24.82 26.84 13.25
C LEU A 493 24.17 27.77 14.27
N SER A 494 23.98 27.32 15.52
CA SER A 494 23.43 28.13 16.60
C SER A 494 24.35 29.31 16.94
N ASP A 495 25.65 29.06 17.05
CA ASP A 495 26.66 30.09 17.34
C ASP A 495 26.71 31.14 16.20
N MET A 496 26.44 30.73 14.97
CA MET A 496 26.37 31.60 13.78
C MET A 496 24.97 32.24 13.57
N LYS A 497 23.99 31.99 14.42
CA LYS A 497 22.59 32.43 14.28
C LYS A 497 21.92 31.94 12.97
N LEU A 498 22.29 30.77 12.52
CA LEU A 498 21.78 30.11 11.32
C LEU A 498 20.87 28.89 11.66
N ASN A 499 20.15 28.95 12.77
CA ASN A 499 19.32 27.86 13.28
C ASN A 499 18.23 27.43 12.29
N SER A 500 17.79 26.20 12.40
CA SER A 500 16.67 25.67 11.65
C SER A 500 15.80 24.77 12.54
N ASP A 501 14.48 24.89 12.41
CA ASP A 501 13.53 23.98 13.06
C ASP A 501 13.44 22.62 12.35
N LYS A 502 14.14 22.46 11.23
CA LYS A 502 14.19 21.18 10.53
C LYS A 502 14.90 20.11 11.35
N ARG A 503 14.31 18.91 11.35
CA ARG A 503 14.85 17.75 12.08
C ARG A 503 16.09 17.17 11.43
N ASN A 504 16.13 17.13 10.08
CA ASN A 504 17.19 16.51 9.30
C ASN A 504 17.57 17.34 8.07
N TYR A 505 18.85 17.28 7.73
CA TYR A 505 19.41 17.58 6.43
C TYR A 505 20.32 16.42 6.04
N THR A 506 20.30 16.04 4.78
CA THR A 506 21.18 14.99 4.24
C THR A 506 21.95 15.55 3.07
N VAL A 507 23.27 15.56 3.17
CA VAL A 507 24.14 15.90 2.04
C VAL A 507 24.24 14.70 1.13
N LEU A 508 23.89 14.88 -0.16
CA LEU A 508 24.05 13.83 -1.16
C LEU A 508 25.55 13.58 -1.37
N LYS A 509 25.94 12.31 -1.36
CA LYS A 509 27.32 11.89 -1.59
C LYS A 509 27.48 11.47 -3.04
N PRO A 510 28.41 12.06 -3.81
CA PRO A 510 28.53 11.78 -5.24
C PRO A 510 28.95 10.34 -5.53
N ASP A 511 29.77 9.72 -4.67
CA ASP A 511 30.34 8.39 -4.79
C ASP A 511 29.45 7.25 -4.26
N GLY A 512 28.23 7.58 -3.78
CA GLY A 512 27.30 6.63 -3.20
C GLY A 512 25.90 6.72 -3.80
N GLN A 513 24.98 5.96 -3.22
CA GLN A 513 23.55 6.04 -3.53
C GLN A 513 22.87 7.05 -2.64
N SER A 514 21.87 7.77 -3.16
CA SER A 514 21.08 8.67 -2.34
C SER A 514 20.27 7.89 -1.29
N PRO A 515 19.97 8.48 -0.13
CA PRO A 515 18.92 7.98 0.73
C PRO A 515 17.56 7.97 0.03
N THR A 516 16.56 7.35 0.66
CA THR A 516 15.19 7.32 0.12
C THR A 516 14.69 8.72 -0.22
N VAL A 517 14.41 8.95 -1.51
CA VAL A 517 13.80 10.20 -2.01
C VAL A 517 12.42 10.36 -1.38
N VAL A 518 12.20 11.52 -0.78
CA VAL A 518 10.97 11.90 -0.07
C VAL A 518 10.18 12.94 -0.87
N THR A 519 8.99 13.28 -0.38
CA THR A 519 8.07 14.20 -1.05
C THR A 519 8.45 15.69 -0.94
N LEU A 520 9.50 15.99 -0.17
CA LEU A 520 10.03 17.33 0.03
C LEU A 520 11.51 17.39 -0.34
N PRO A 521 11.91 18.29 -1.24
CA PRO A 521 13.31 18.38 -1.67
C PRO A 521 14.23 18.94 -0.58
N ASP A 522 13.68 19.71 0.35
CA ASP A 522 14.46 20.48 1.32
C ASP A 522 15.20 19.62 2.36
N ASP A 523 14.90 18.32 2.44
CA ASP A 523 15.64 17.40 3.31
C ASP A 523 17.00 17.01 2.72
N PHE A 524 17.25 17.34 1.44
CA PHE A 524 18.50 17.05 0.75
C PHE A 524 19.27 18.32 0.43
N ILE A 525 20.60 18.22 0.52
CA ILE A 525 21.54 19.21 0.02
C ILE A 525 22.29 18.58 -1.14
N HIS A 526 22.25 19.23 -2.29
CA HIS A 526 22.93 18.77 -3.49
C HIS A 526 24.46 18.72 -3.26
N TYR A 527 25.10 17.67 -3.73
CA TYR A 527 26.53 17.40 -3.45
C TYR A 527 27.48 18.49 -3.99
N HIS A 528 27.07 19.19 -5.06
CA HIS A 528 27.88 20.22 -5.71
C HIS A 528 27.43 21.64 -5.37
N SER A 529 26.14 21.93 -5.55
CA SER A 529 25.58 23.27 -5.33
C SER A 529 24.79 23.29 -4.04
N HIS A 530 25.20 23.97 -3.01
CA HIS A 530 24.59 24.00 -1.67
C HIS A 530 23.11 24.43 -1.70
N ARG A 531 22.27 23.64 -2.33
CA ARG A 531 20.84 23.86 -2.57
C ARG A 531 20.04 22.55 -2.50
N ALA A 532 18.73 22.66 -2.43
CA ALA A 532 17.86 21.50 -2.60
C ALA A 532 17.90 20.99 -4.06
N PRO A 533 17.78 19.68 -4.30
CA PRO A 533 17.67 19.13 -5.62
C PRO A 533 16.42 19.62 -6.36
N THR A 534 16.48 19.67 -7.67
CA THR A 534 15.32 19.94 -8.53
C THR A 534 14.42 18.72 -8.65
N VAL A 535 13.22 18.89 -9.20
CA VAL A 535 12.32 17.75 -9.48
C VAL A 535 12.99 16.76 -10.44
N ARG A 536 13.70 17.25 -11.46
CA ARG A 536 14.41 16.40 -12.44
C ARG A 536 15.54 15.60 -11.79
N GLU A 537 16.32 16.22 -10.92
CA GLU A 537 17.38 15.53 -10.19
C GLU A 537 16.79 14.43 -9.28
N MET A 538 15.72 14.74 -8.54
CA MET A 538 15.04 13.73 -7.73
C MET A 538 14.38 12.62 -8.57
N ALA A 539 13.84 12.96 -9.74
CA ALA A 539 13.29 12.00 -10.68
C ALA A 539 14.36 11.03 -11.21
N ARG A 540 15.57 11.53 -11.52
CA ARG A 540 16.70 10.68 -11.89
C ARG A 540 17.17 9.79 -10.74
N LEU A 541 17.21 10.30 -9.51
CA LEU A 541 17.48 9.49 -8.32
C LEU A 541 16.45 8.38 -8.12
N GLN A 542 15.24 8.55 -8.65
CA GLN A 542 14.20 7.51 -8.73
C GLN A 542 14.26 6.68 -10.02
N SER A 543 15.22 6.90 -10.91
CA SER A 543 15.36 6.25 -12.21
C SER A 543 14.27 6.59 -13.26
N PHE A 544 13.58 7.73 -13.15
CA PHE A 544 12.76 8.23 -14.25
C PHE A 544 13.64 8.74 -15.38
N ASP A 545 13.27 8.42 -16.61
CA ASP A 545 13.94 9.02 -17.77
C ASP A 545 13.52 10.48 -17.97
N ASP A 546 14.37 11.26 -18.67
CA ASP A 546 14.18 12.70 -18.81
C ASP A 546 13.00 13.07 -19.72
N SER A 547 12.54 12.14 -20.56
CA SER A 547 11.34 12.35 -21.38
C SER A 547 10.05 12.24 -20.55
N PHE A 548 10.11 11.68 -19.34
CA PHE A 548 8.96 11.63 -18.42
C PHE A 548 8.82 13.00 -17.74
N VAL A 549 7.85 13.79 -18.14
CA VAL A 549 7.63 15.13 -17.62
C VAL A 549 6.51 15.12 -16.59
N PHE A 550 6.83 15.47 -15.34
CA PHE A 550 5.84 15.66 -14.28
C PHE A 550 5.05 16.94 -14.55
N GLN A 551 3.75 16.82 -14.72
CA GLN A 551 2.86 17.93 -14.99
C GLN A 551 2.41 18.64 -13.71
N GLY A 552 1.72 19.76 -13.81
CA GLY A 552 1.20 20.51 -12.67
C GLY A 552 2.24 21.36 -11.95
N LYS A 553 1.95 21.78 -10.72
CA LYS A 553 2.81 22.69 -9.96
C LYS A 553 4.02 21.98 -9.37
N ARG A 554 5.17 22.64 -9.38
CA ARG A 554 6.40 22.15 -8.78
C ARG A 554 6.26 21.90 -7.26
N THR A 555 5.71 22.89 -6.54
CA THR A 555 5.47 22.86 -5.10
C THR A 555 4.11 23.44 -4.77
N THR A 556 3.49 22.95 -3.72
CA THR A 556 2.29 23.54 -3.09
C THR A 556 2.57 23.78 -1.62
N GLY A 557 2.15 24.94 -1.09
CA GLY A 557 2.29 25.31 0.31
C GLY A 557 0.95 25.33 1.05
N GLY A 558 0.98 25.20 2.38
CA GLY A 558 -0.19 25.32 3.25
C GLY A 558 -1.28 24.25 2.99
N ASP A 559 -2.55 24.62 3.20
CA ASP A 559 -3.71 23.70 3.13
C ASP A 559 -3.94 23.09 1.73
N LYS A 560 -3.46 23.75 0.67
CA LYS A 560 -3.55 23.23 -0.70
C LYS A 560 -2.75 21.95 -0.94
N ARG A 561 -1.84 21.58 -0.05
CA ARG A 561 -1.11 20.32 -0.09
C ARG A 561 -2.00 19.09 0.00
N LYS A 562 -3.16 19.21 0.63
CA LYS A 562 -4.13 18.12 0.77
C LYS A 562 -4.92 17.88 -0.51
N SER A 563 -5.10 18.90 -1.34
CA SER A 563 -5.91 18.84 -2.57
C SER A 563 -5.11 18.80 -3.87
N GLU A 564 -3.84 19.22 -3.85
CA GLU A 564 -2.96 19.24 -5.02
C GLU A 564 -1.70 18.41 -4.75
N THR A 565 -1.43 17.42 -5.61
CA THR A 565 -0.17 16.66 -5.55
C THR A 565 0.88 17.36 -6.40
N PRO A 566 1.89 18.03 -5.80
CA PRO A 566 2.94 18.69 -6.56
C PRO A 566 3.93 17.69 -7.15
N GLN A 567 4.71 18.14 -8.14
CA GLN A 567 5.70 17.32 -8.85
C GLN A 567 6.66 16.57 -7.90
N TYR A 568 7.17 17.22 -6.85
CA TYR A 568 8.02 16.58 -5.84
C TYR A 568 7.32 15.42 -5.12
N THR A 569 6.04 15.56 -4.84
CA THR A 569 5.25 14.49 -4.19
C THR A 569 5.04 13.32 -5.14
N MET A 570 4.74 13.58 -6.41
CA MET A 570 4.63 12.51 -7.42
C MET A 570 5.93 11.72 -7.54
N VAL A 571 7.08 12.40 -7.59
CA VAL A 571 8.39 11.73 -7.62
C VAL A 571 8.63 10.90 -6.35
N GLY A 572 8.45 11.51 -5.16
CA GLY A 572 8.77 10.85 -3.89
C GLY A 572 7.89 9.63 -3.58
N ASN A 573 6.62 9.65 -4.01
CA ASN A 573 5.69 8.55 -3.80
C ASN A 573 5.87 7.40 -4.82
N ALA A 574 6.53 7.66 -5.94
CA ALA A 574 6.66 6.67 -7.00
C ALA A 574 7.49 5.45 -6.58
N VAL A 575 7.13 4.31 -7.14
CA VAL A 575 8.00 3.13 -7.18
C VAL A 575 9.06 3.37 -8.25
N PRO A 576 10.36 3.17 -7.96
CA PRO A 576 11.40 3.40 -8.95
C PRO A 576 11.19 2.58 -10.23
N PRO A 577 11.16 3.21 -11.42
CA PRO A 577 10.86 2.54 -12.68
C PRO A 577 11.72 1.30 -12.99
N LEU A 578 13.03 1.34 -12.68
CA LEU A 578 13.90 0.20 -12.94
C LEU A 578 13.62 -0.99 -12.01
N MET A 579 13.31 -0.73 -10.73
CA MET A 579 12.90 -1.79 -9.81
C MET A 579 11.55 -2.40 -10.24
N ALA A 580 10.59 -1.56 -10.64
CA ALA A 580 9.31 -2.04 -11.15
C ALA A 580 9.47 -2.82 -12.49
N LYS A 581 10.43 -2.43 -13.34
CA LYS A 581 10.78 -3.18 -14.56
C LYS A 581 11.31 -4.58 -14.24
N ALA A 582 12.16 -4.73 -13.22
CA ALA A 582 12.66 -6.03 -12.80
C ALA A 582 11.52 -6.95 -12.33
N ILE A 583 10.56 -6.43 -11.56
CA ILE A 583 9.37 -7.17 -11.13
C ILE A 583 8.53 -7.57 -12.36
N ALA A 584 8.28 -6.63 -13.26
CA ALA A 584 7.51 -6.86 -14.48
C ALA A 584 8.16 -7.92 -15.38
N ASN A 585 9.48 -7.85 -15.59
CA ASN A 585 10.21 -8.86 -16.36
C ASN A 585 10.06 -10.27 -15.77
N LYS A 586 10.14 -10.37 -14.43
CA LYS A 586 9.96 -11.67 -13.76
C LYS A 586 8.54 -12.23 -13.94
N ILE A 587 7.53 -11.38 -13.94
CA ILE A 587 6.16 -11.80 -14.25
C ILE A 587 6.05 -12.26 -15.70
N LEU A 588 6.60 -11.50 -16.67
CA LEU A 588 6.59 -11.87 -18.09
C LEU A 588 7.31 -13.20 -18.38
N GLU A 589 8.37 -13.50 -17.62
CA GLU A 589 9.11 -14.76 -17.75
C GLU A 589 8.26 -15.98 -17.39
N VAL A 590 7.37 -15.84 -16.41
CA VAL A 590 6.66 -16.98 -15.81
C VAL A 590 5.18 -17.03 -16.12
N ILE A 591 4.57 -15.97 -16.62
CA ILE A 591 3.13 -15.91 -16.92
C ILE A 591 2.81 -16.80 -18.12
N ASP A 592 1.76 -17.63 -17.98
CA ASP A 592 1.24 -18.50 -19.01
C ASP A 592 0.11 -17.84 -19.84
#